data_1d3732026845603be3d28dabddf2fa29
#
_entry.id   1d3732026845603be3d28dabddf2fa29
#
_cell.length_a   1.000
_cell.length_b   1.000
_cell.length_c   1.000
_cell.angle_alpha   90.00
_cell.angle_beta   90.00
_cell.angle_gamma   90.00
#
_symmetry.space_group_name_H-M   'P 1'
#
loop_
_entity.id
_entity.type
_entity.pdbx_description
1 polymer ?
#
loop_
_entity_poly.entity_id
_entity_poly.type
_entity_poly.pdbx_seq_one_letter_code
_entity_poly.pdbx_strand_id
1 'polypeptide(L)'
;GTNKWDRPLFERHFWPNFWQKAKFGYDGVARDNTGRGVAFVRPTTYMIYDIWDNCGGDIRNSEVNIARKFYAPYVLKGGVEVKDYDTTYVTPVVLTDGTEIEVRLKPGDEIKKEWWTSASDTMTSYFPRFFKFGTDKHIDGKPDNGFVPDWYIFRVADTYLLRAEAYLKAGNKGGAVKDVNTVRERAKASLINENQLDIDYILDERARELLGEEQRFMTLSRMNMVYQRTKKYGRNVSAASIQEYNNLLPIPQSAIDSNLEAELRQNEGY
;
A
#
# COMPACT_ATOMS: atom_id res chain seq x y z
N GLY A 1 -9.20 -26.78 16.35
CA GLY A 1 -8.93 -25.36 16.54
C GLY A 1 -8.17 -24.84 15.33
N THR A 2 -8.72 -23.89 14.60
CA THR A 2 -8.00 -23.23 13.51
C THR A 2 -6.85 -22.43 14.11
N ASN A 3 -5.64 -22.71 13.67
CA ASN A 3 -4.47 -21.93 14.05
C ASN A 3 -4.68 -20.49 13.60
N LYS A 4 -4.43 -19.51 14.47
CA LYS A 4 -4.57 -18.07 14.14
C LYS A 4 -3.72 -17.60 12.96
N TRP A 5 -2.74 -18.42 12.57
CA TRP A 5 -1.83 -18.18 11.44
C TRP A 5 -2.34 -18.75 10.11
N ASP A 6 -3.43 -19.51 10.10
CA ASP A 6 -3.97 -20.16 8.90
C ASP A 6 -4.87 -19.22 8.07
N ARG A 7 -5.03 -17.96 8.48
CA ARG A 7 -5.86 -16.97 7.80
C ARG A 7 -5.04 -15.83 7.22
N PRO A 8 -5.49 -15.21 6.12
CA PRO A 8 -4.82 -14.07 5.51
C PRO A 8 -4.62 -12.94 6.53
N LEU A 9 -3.46 -12.31 6.47
CA LEU A 9 -3.05 -11.21 7.34
C LEU A 9 -2.65 -10.02 6.47
N PHE A 10 -3.52 -9.65 5.51
CA PHE A 10 -3.21 -8.66 4.50
C PHE A 10 -2.80 -7.31 5.09
N GLU A 11 -3.53 -6.84 6.12
CA GLU A 11 -3.21 -5.59 6.81
C GLU A 11 -1.78 -5.60 7.36
N ARG A 12 -1.30 -6.74 7.85
CA ARG A 12 0.05 -6.87 8.39
C ARG A 12 1.12 -6.69 7.32
N HIS A 13 0.86 -7.14 6.12
CA HIS A 13 1.82 -7.01 5.03
C HIS A 13 1.99 -5.56 4.59
N PHE A 14 0.90 -4.78 4.54
CA PHE A 14 0.86 -3.44 3.98
C PHE A 14 0.99 -2.31 5.02
N TRP A 15 1.02 -2.64 6.32
CA TRP A 15 1.11 -1.66 7.39
C TRP A 15 2.50 -1.57 7.99
N PRO A 16 2.92 -0.37 8.43
CA PRO A 16 4.21 -0.18 9.07
C PRO A 16 4.29 -0.92 10.40
N ASN A 17 5.51 -1.30 10.78
CA ASN A 17 5.76 -2.04 12.03
C ASN A 17 6.19 -1.14 13.19
N PHE A 18 5.67 0.08 13.25
CA PHE A 18 6.02 1.09 14.26
C PHE A 18 5.97 0.57 15.71
N TRP A 19 5.06 -0.34 15.97
CA TRP A 19 4.89 -0.98 17.29
C TRP A 19 6.12 -1.76 17.77
N GLN A 20 7.01 -2.20 16.86
CA GLN A 20 8.25 -2.90 17.21
C GLN A 20 9.38 -1.96 17.67
N LYS A 21 9.21 -0.66 17.47
CA LYS A 21 10.20 0.34 17.87
C LYS A 21 9.88 0.82 19.28
N ALA A 22 10.79 0.57 20.22
CA ALA A 22 10.70 1.13 21.57
C ALA A 22 10.99 2.64 21.58
N LYS A 23 10.21 3.40 20.80
CA LYS A 23 10.31 4.86 20.65
C LYS A 23 8.94 5.50 20.79
N PHE A 24 8.88 6.71 21.26
CA PHE A 24 7.67 7.53 21.32
C PHE A 24 6.49 6.89 22.07
N GLY A 25 6.80 6.06 23.06
CA GLY A 25 5.79 5.35 23.86
C GLY A 25 5.39 3.97 23.34
N TYR A 26 5.85 3.56 22.17
CA TYR A 26 5.72 2.19 21.71
C TYR A 26 6.72 1.30 22.45
N ASP A 27 6.24 0.20 23.02
CA ASP A 27 7.00 -0.70 23.91
C ASP A 27 7.29 -2.08 23.29
N GLY A 28 7.08 -2.21 21.98
CA GLY A 28 7.20 -3.48 21.27
C GLY A 28 5.94 -4.35 21.31
N VAL A 29 4.93 -3.93 22.09
CA VAL A 29 3.65 -4.64 22.25
C VAL A 29 2.47 -3.71 21.93
N ALA A 30 2.71 -2.41 21.81
CA ALA A 30 1.67 -1.43 21.55
C ALA A 30 0.94 -1.76 20.23
N ARG A 31 -0.36 -1.87 20.33
CA ARG A 31 -1.27 -2.22 19.26
C ARG A 31 -2.34 -1.17 19.21
N ASP A 32 -2.63 -0.66 18.05
CA ASP A 32 -3.87 0.06 17.89
C ASP A 32 -5.01 -0.94 17.62
N ASN A 33 -6.24 -0.45 17.73
CA ASN A 33 -7.44 -1.28 17.55
C ASN A 33 -7.60 -1.82 16.11
N THR A 34 -6.70 -1.47 15.20
CA THR A 34 -6.79 -1.80 13.78
C THR A 34 -5.85 -2.93 13.35
N GLY A 35 -5.00 -3.44 14.25
CA GLY A 35 -4.13 -4.57 13.98
C GLY A 35 -2.63 -4.26 14.07
N ARG A 36 -1.81 -5.23 13.68
CA ARG A 36 -0.36 -5.23 13.82
C ARG A 36 0.33 -5.31 12.45
N GLY A 37 0.93 -4.21 12.01
CA GLY A 37 1.72 -4.20 10.77
C GLY A 37 3.04 -4.97 10.91
N VAL A 38 3.51 -5.60 9.82
CA VAL A 38 4.83 -6.23 9.71
C VAL A 38 5.66 -5.69 8.55
N ALA A 39 5.10 -4.78 7.76
CA ALA A 39 5.79 -4.03 6.72
C ALA A 39 6.48 -4.89 5.63
N PHE A 40 5.86 -5.99 5.21
CA PHE A 40 6.39 -6.79 4.12
C PHE A 40 6.28 -6.07 2.77
N VAL A 41 5.25 -5.26 2.60
CA VAL A 41 5.00 -4.47 1.40
C VAL A 41 4.79 -3.01 1.80
N ARG A 42 5.54 -2.12 1.17
CA ARG A 42 5.37 -0.67 1.32
C ARG A 42 4.92 -0.08 -0.02
N PRO A 43 3.86 0.72 -0.05
CA PRO A 43 3.51 1.48 -1.23
C PRO A 43 4.66 2.43 -1.64
N THR A 44 4.85 2.65 -2.94
CA THR A 44 5.85 3.60 -3.43
C THR A 44 5.52 5.03 -2.98
N THR A 45 6.51 5.91 -2.96
CA THR A 45 6.29 7.34 -2.68
C THR A 45 5.26 7.95 -3.63
N TYR A 46 5.32 7.54 -4.91
CA TYR A 46 4.31 7.91 -5.91
C TYR A 46 2.89 7.54 -5.46
N MET A 47 2.67 6.31 -5.00
CA MET A 47 1.36 5.85 -4.50
C MET A 47 0.93 6.56 -3.21
N ILE A 48 1.89 6.95 -2.37
CA ILE A 48 1.59 7.60 -1.09
C ILE A 48 1.20 9.07 -1.28
N TYR A 49 1.82 9.78 -2.24
CA TYR A 49 1.69 11.23 -2.41
C TYR A 49 1.29 11.64 -3.82
N ASP A 50 2.15 11.46 -4.79
CA ASP A 50 2.10 12.11 -6.10
C ASP A 50 0.88 11.69 -6.94
N ILE A 51 0.43 10.43 -6.83
CA ILE A 51 -0.70 9.89 -7.59
C ILE A 51 -2.03 10.61 -7.27
N TRP A 52 -2.09 11.32 -6.14
CA TRP A 52 -3.27 12.05 -5.67
C TRP A 52 -3.30 13.49 -6.13
N ASP A 53 -2.24 13.95 -6.80
CA ASP A 53 -2.21 15.31 -7.33
C ASP A 53 -3.36 15.55 -8.32
N ASN A 54 -3.99 16.70 -8.21
CA ASN A 54 -5.12 17.11 -9.04
C ASN A 54 -6.37 16.19 -8.96
N CYS A 55 -6.48 15.38 -7.91
CA CYS A 55 -7.66 14.52 -7.68
C CYS A 55 -8.83 15.26 -6.99
N GLY A 56 -8.65 16.51 -6.57
CA GLY A 56 -9.67 17.28 -5.87
C GLY A 56 -10.03 16.66 -4.52
N GLY A 57 -11.33 16.56 -4.22
CA GLY A 57 -11.84 16.03 -2.96
C GLY A 57 -11.91 14.48 -2.90
N ASP A 58 -11.00 13.79 -3.57
CA ASP A 58 -10.98 12.31 -3.60
C ASP A 58 -10.96 11.72 -2.19
N ILE A 59 -12.06 11.09 -1.80
CA ILE A 59 -12.23 10.51 -0.45
C ILE A 59 -11.24 9.38 -0.16
N ARG A 60 -10.71 8.72 -1.19
CA ARG A 60 -9.71 7.65 -1.03
C ARG A 60 -8.38 8.20 -0.51
N ASN A 61 -8.10 9.49 -0.74
CA ASN A 61 -6.93 10.21 -0.22
C ASN A 61 -7.16 10.90 1.12
N SER A 62 -8.35 10.78 1.71
CA SER A 62 -8.65 11.40 3.00
C SER A 62 -7.83 10.79 4.14
N GLU A 63 -7.68 11.53 5.24
CA GLU A 63 -6.97 11.04 6.45
C GLU A 63 -7.64 9.81 7.07
N VAL A 64 -8.95 9.63 6.85
CA VAL A 64 -9.68 8.43 7.28
C VAL A 64 -9.24 7.19 6.50
N ASN A 65 -8.85 7.36 5.23
CA ASN A 65 -8.43 6.25 4.37
C ASN A 65 -6.90 6.06 4.32
N ILE A 66 -6.13 7.15 4.47
CA ILE A 66 -4.67 7.10 4.48
C ILE A 66 -4.16 7.92 5.67
N ALA A 67 -3.85 7.22 6.76
CA ALA A 67 -3.27 7.86 7.94
C ALA A 67 -1.78 8.15 7.70
N ARG A 68 -1.45 9.42 7.52
CA ARG A 68 -0.07 9.90 7.33
C ARG A 68 0.59 10.38 8.61
N LYS A 69 -0.18 10.49 9.69
CA LYS A 69 0.28 10.92 11.00
C LYS A 69 0.35 9.74 11.97
N PHE A 70 1.28 9.81 12.89
CA PHE A 70 1.43 8.87 13.98
C PHE A 70 1.29 9.61 15.30
N TYR A 71 0.75 8.94 16.31
CA TYR A 71 0.50 9.52 17.61
C TYR A 71 1.08 8.64 18.70
N ALA A 72 1.58 9.27 19.77
CA ALA A 72 2.00 8.55 20.96
C ALA A 72 0.84 7.72 21.51
N PRO A 73 1.04 6.43 21.82
CA PRO A 73 -0.03 5.51 22.17
C PRO A 73 -0.65 5.86 23.52
N TYR A 74 -1.93 5.50 23.69
CA TYR A 74 -2.53 5.46 25.02
C TYR A 74 -2.07 4.21 25.78
N VAL A 75 -2.02 4.30 27.11
CA VAL A 75 -1.67 3.17 27.97
C VAL A 75 -2.80 2.14 27.95
N LEU A 76 -2.46 0.87 27.73
CA LEU A 76 -3.42 -0.23 27.83
C LEU A 76 -3.42 -0.79 29.26
N LYS A 77 -4.51 -0.62 29.99
CA LYS A 77 -4.72 -1.28 31.29
C LYS A 77 -5.77 -2.38 31.14
N GLY A 78 -5.36 -3.63 31.31
CA GLY A 78 -6.26 -4.78 31.15
C GLY A 78 -6.83 -4.96 29.74
N GLY A 79 -6.12 -4.53 28.70
CA GLY A 79 -6.58 -4.59 27.31
C GLY A 79 -7.52 -3.45 26.88
N VAL A 80 -7.82 -2.51 27.79
CA VAL A 80 -8.63 -1.33 27.52
C VAL A 80 -7.71 -0.12 27.40
N GLU A 81 -7.90 0.68 26.37
CA GLU A 81 -7.18 1.93 26.18
C GLU A 81 -7.58 2.94 27.26
N VAL A 82 -6.62 3.31 28.11
CA VAL A 82 -6.82 4.29 29.16
C VAL A 82 -6.10 5.58 28.78
N LYS A 83 -6.83 6.67 28.74
CA LYS A 83 -6.28 8.01 28.53
C LYS A 83 -5.58 8.49 29.81
N ASP A 84 -4.42 7.92 30.11
CA ASP A 84 -3.56 8.33 31.21
C ASP A 84 -2.71 9.54 30.76
N TYR A 85 -3.25 10.73 30.95
CA TYR A 85 -2.60 11.99 30.58
C TYR A 85 -1.40 12.35 31.45
N ASP A 86 -1.20 11.65 32.57
CA ASP A 86 -0.04 11.86 33.45
C ASP A 86 1.22 11.17 32.94
N THR A 87 1.04 10.12 32.12
CA THR A 87 2.18 9.46 31.45
C THR A 87 2.89 10.43 30.52
N THR A 88 4.23 10.41 30.56
CA THR A 88 5.08 11.14 29.61
C THR A 88 6.09 10.17 29.03
N TYR A 89 6.09 10.05 27.71
CA TYR A 89 7.09 9.29 26.97
C TYR A 89 8.28 10.17 26.65
N VAL A 90 9.49 9.69 26.98
CA VAL A 90 10.74 10.40 26.73
C VAL A 90 11.56 9.59 25.73
N THR A 91 11.95 10.19 24.62
CA THR A 91 12.71 9.53 23.56
C THR A 91 13.86 10.42 23.11
N PRO A 92 15.13 9.96 23.17
CA PRO A 92 16.23 10.66 22.54
C PRO A 92 16.13 10.52 21.01
N VAL A 93 16.34 11.61 20.31
CA VAL A 93 16.30 11.68 18.84
C VAL A 93 17.54 12.43 18.35
N VAL A 94 18.23 11.84 17.37
CA VAL A 94 19.29 12.52 16.63
C VAL A 94 18.68 12.99 15.31
N LEU A 95 18.62 14.29 15.10
CA LEU A 95 18.08 14.89 13.87
C LEU A 95 19.04 14.65 12.68
N THR A 96 18.57 14.92 11.48
CA THR A 96 19.35 14.72 10.24
C THR A 96 20.59 15.59 10.13
N ASP A 97 20.63 16.70 10.85
CA ASP A 97 21.80 17.60 10.97
C ASP A 97 22.77 17.20 12.08
N GLY A 98 22.51 16.09 12.79
CA GLY A 98 23.30 15.60 13.90
C GLY A 98 22.93 16.19 15.27
N THR A 99 21.97 17.09 15.35
CA THR A 99 21.50 17.65 16.62
C THR A 99 20.80 16.59 17.46
N GLU A 100 21.21 16.41 18.70
CA GLU A 100 20.54 15.54 19.67
C GLU A 100 19.47 16.32 20.44
N ILE A 101 18.26 15.79 20.46
CA ILE A 101 17.14 16.35 21.24
C ILE A 101 16.47 15.29 22.08
N GLU A 102 15.85 15.70 23.17
CA GLU A 102 14.96 14.86 23.97
C GLU A 102 13.52 15.21 23.64
N VAL A 103 12.80 14.27 23.01
CA VAL A 103 11.38 14.44 22.70
C VAL A 103 10.55 13.92 23.87
N ARG A 104 9.63 14.76 24.34
CA ARG A 104 8.67 14.44 25.41
C ARG A 104 7.26 14.48 24.85
N LEU A 105 6.52 13.38 24.95
CA LEU A 105 5.17 13.22 24.42
C LEU A 105 4.20 12.75 25.50
N LYS A 106 3.00 13.26 25.45
CA LYS A 106 1.83 12.73 26.15
C LYS A 106 1.10 11.73 25.25
N PRO A 107 0.32 10.79 25.81
CA PRO A 107 -0.58 9.95 25.00
C PRO A 107 -1.48 10.82 24.11
N GLY A 108 -1.50 10.52 22.81
CA GLY A 108 -2.24 11.27 21.81
C GLY A 108 -1.50 12.44 21.16
N ASP A 109 -0.29 12.77 21.60
CA ASP A 109 0.54 13.78 20.91
C ASP A 109 1.03 13.27 19.56
N GLU A 110 1.05 14.15 18.56
CA GLU A 110 1.55 13.83 17.23
C GLU A 110 3.07 13.61 17.24
N ILE A 111 3.49 12.49 16.68
CA ILE A 111 4.91 12.18 16.44
C ILE A 111 5.33 12.86 15.14
N LYS A 112 6.17 13.88 15.23
CA LYS A 112 6.58 14.66 14.05
C LYS A 112 7.49 13.87 13.12
N LYS A 113 7.33 14.10 11.82
CA LYS A 113 8.07 13.39 10.77
C LYS A 113 9.60 13.59 10.87
N GLU A 114 10.06 14.76 11.27
CA GLU A 114 11.47 15.06 11.43
C GLU A 114 12.20 14.24 12.53
N TRP A 115 11.43 13.56 13.39
CA TRP A 115 11.98 12.67 14.41
C TRP A 115 12.25 11.25 13.92
N TRP A 116 11.85 10.94 12.68
CA TRP A 116 12.09 9.65 12.03
C TRP A 116 13.28 9.76 11.10
N THR A 117 14.46 9.72 11.69
CA THR A 117 15.68 10.12 11.02
C THR A 117 16.45 9.00 10.34
N SER A 118 16.17 7.73 10.69
CA SER A 118 16.84 6.61 10.04
C SER A 118 16.10 6.17 8.76
N ALA A 119 16.86 5.75 7.74
CA ALA A 119 16.28 5.14 6.53
C ALA A 119 15.42 3.92 6.86
N SER A 120 15.83 3.12 7.85
CA SER A 120 15.07 1.97 8.34
C SER A 120 13.72 2.37 8.94
N ASP A 121 13.66 3.51 9.65
CA ASP A 121 12.39 3.98 10.22
C ASP A 121 11.38 4.31 9.12
N THR A 122 11.78 5.01 8.08
CA THR A 122 10.89 5.39 6.98
C THR A 122 10.57 4.23 6.03
N MET A 123 11.40 3.21 5.97
CA MET A 123 11.20 2.03 5.12
C MET A 123 10.22 1.03 5.72
N THR A 124 10.27 0.81 7.02
CA THR A 124 9.51 -0.27 7.66
C THR A 124 8.59 0.18 8.79
N SER A 125 8.96 1.22 9.54
CA SER A 125 8.29 1.55 10.79
C SER A 125 7.29 2.70 10.68
N TYR A 126 7.57 3.70 9.85
CA TYR A 126 6.80 4.95 9.81
C TYR A 126 6.48 5.38 8.38
N PHE A 127 5.69 4.59 7.66
CA PHE A 127 5.10 5.00 6.40
C PHE A 127 3.56 5.03 6.52
N PRO A 128 2.85 5.82 5.69
CA PRO A 128 1.40 5.97 5.79
C PRO A 128 0.64 4.64 5.75
N ARG A 129 -0.35 4.52 6.63
CA ARG A 129 -1.24 3.35 6.70
C ARG A 129 -2.43 3.54 5.79
N PHE A 130 -2.68 2.58 4.94
CA PHE A 130 -3.87 2.53 4.10
C PHE A 130 -4.95 1.70 4.79
N PHE A 131 -5.98 2.35 5.31
CA PHE A 131 -7.06 1.68 6.05
C PHE A 131 -7.98 0.83 5.18
N LYS A 132 -7.85 0.92 3.86
CA LYS A 132 -8.53 0.02 2.94
C LYS A 132 -8.33 -1.47 3.29
N PHE A 133 -7.21 -1.82 3.90
CA PHE A 133 -6.89 -3.17 4.37
C PHE A 133 -7.20 -3.39 5.84
N GLY A 134 -7.61 -2.34 6.53
CA GLY A 134 -7.88 -2.40 7.96
C GLY A 134 -9.25 -2.97 8.26
N THR A 135 -9.36 -3.58 9.42
CA THR A 135 -10.63 -4.04 9.98
C THR A 135 -10.57 -4.02 11.49
N ASP A 136 -11.73 -3.83 12.11
CA ASP A 136 -11.99 -4.10 13.53
C ASP A 136 -12.44 -5.55 13.76
N LYS A 137 -12.63 -6.33 12.69
CA LYS A 137 -13.14 -7.71 12.72
C LYS A 137 -12.01 -8.71 12.72
N HIS A 138 -11.45 -8.95 13.88
CA HIS A 138 -10.42 -9.96 14.11
C HIS A 138 -10.96 -11.20 14.79
N ILE A 139 -10.26 -12.34 14.67
CA ILE A 139 -10.60 -13.56 15.40
C ILE A 139 -10.55 -13.26 16.90
N ASP A 140 -11.61 -13.63 17.61
CA ASP A 140 -11.78 -13.39 19.04
C ASP A 140 -11.70 -11.90 19.44
N GLY A 141 -11.96 -10.98 18.50
CA GLY A 141 -11.91 -9.55 18.74
C GLY A 141 -10.51 -9.01 19.10
N LYS A 142 -9.45 -9.79 18.82
CA LYS A 142 -8.08 -9.40 19.16
C LYS A 142 -7.34 -8.90 17.94
N PRO A 143 -6.79 -7.67 17.95
CA PRO A 143 -6.07 -7.08 16.82
C PRO A 143 -4.87 -7.90 16.31
N ASP A 144 -4.35 -8.82 17.12
CA ASP A 144 -3.28 -9.75 16.77
C ASP A 144 -3.73 -10.96 15.98
N ASN A 145 -5.02 -11.27 16.03
CA ASN A 145 -5.55 -12.47 15.44
C ASN A 145 -5.87 -12.23 13.96
N GLY A 146 -6.05 -13.33 13.22
CA GLY A 146 -6.25 -13.27 11.79
C GLY A 146 -7.48 -12.46 11.39
N PHE A 147 -7.47 -12.01 10.18
CA PHE A 147 -8.52 -11.26 9.49
C PHE A 147 -9.76 -12.14 9.25
N VAL A 148 -10.94 -11.64 9.56
CA VAL A 148 -12.19 -12.41 9.42
C VAL A 148 -13.00 -12.04 8.17
N PRO A 149 -13.02 -10.77 7.67
CA PRO A 149 -13.85 -10.38 6.54
C PRO A 149 -13.51 -11.11 5.25
N ASP A 150 -14.50 -11.21 4.38
CA ASP A 150 -14.34 -11.68 3.02
C ASP A 150 -13.38 -10.78 2.25
N TRP A 151 -12.63 -11.38 1.35
CA TRP A 151 -11.70 -10.66 0.47
C TRP A 151 -12.26 -10.60 -0.94
N TYR A 152 -12.17 -9.43 -1.55
CA TYR A 152 -12.58 -9.26 -2.94
C TYR A 152 -11.61 -9.96 -3.89
N ILE A 153 -12.12 -10.86 -4.73
CA ILE A 153 -11.34 -11.39 -5.85
C ILE A 153 -11.29 -10.35 -6.96
N PHE A 154 -12.44 -9.80 -7.32
CA PHE A 154 -12.58 -8.58 -8.12
C PHE A 154 -13.98 -7.98 -7.90
N ARG A 155 -14.15 -6.74 -8.33
CA ARG A 155 -15.42 -6.00 -8.17
C ARG A 155 -15.68 -5.11 -9.38
N VAL A 156 -16.89 -4.56 -9.46
CA VAL A 156 -17.36 -3.81 -10.63
C VAL A 156 -16.45 -2.64 -11.05
N ALA A 157 -15.74 -2.02 -10.11
CA ALA A 157 -14.76 -0.97 -10.43
C ALA A 157 -13.61 -1.48 -11.33
N ASP A 158 -13.14 -2.71 -11.10
CA ASP A 158 -12.14 -3.35 -11.98
C ASP A 158 -12.71 -3.56 -13.39
N THR A 159 -13.97 -3.99 -13.50
CA THR A 159 -14.65 -4.15 -14.80
C THR A 159 -14.77 -2.83 -15.56
N TYR A 160 -15.11 -1.72 -14.88
CA TYR A 160 -15.12 -0.39 -15.52
C TYR A 160 -13.76 0.00 -16.04
N LEU A 161 -12.71 -0.14 -15.22
CA LEU A 161 -11.35 0.25 -15.60
C LEU A 161 -10.77 -0.66 -16.70
N LEU A 162 -11.12 -1.95 -16.70
CA LEU A 162 -10.76 -2.86 -17.78
C LEU A 162 -11.48 -2.51 -19.11
N ARG A 163 -12.75 -2.12 -19.02
CA ARG A 163 -13.51 -1.66 -20.20
C ARG A 163 -12.99 -0.31 -20.69
N ALA A 164 -12.61 0.60 -19.80
CA ALA A 164 -11.97 1.85 -20.20
C ALA A 164 -10.68 1.61 -20.99
N GLU A 165 -9.85 0.65 -20.57
CA GLU A 165 -8.67 0.23 -21.34
C GLU A 165 -9.04 -0.30 -22.72
N ALA A 166 -10.07 -1.15 -22.81
CA ALA A 166 -10.52 -1.68 -24.09
C ALA A 166 -11.06 -0.58 -25.00
N TYR A 167 -11.84 0.36 -24.50
CA TYR A 167 -12.31 1.51 -25.23
C TYR A 167 -11.16 2.39 -25.74
N LEU A 168 -10.18 2.67 -24.88
CA LEU A 168 -9.01 3.46 -25.27
C LEU A 168 -8.24 2.79 -26.41
N LYS A 169 -8.00 1.48 -26.33
CA LYS A 169 -7.32 0.68 -27.39
C LYS A 169 -8.13 0.63 -28.68
N ALA A 170 -9.45 0.67 -28.59
CA ALA A 170 -10.35 0.72 -29.75
C ALA A 170 -10.53 2.15 -30.33
N GLY A 171 -9.83 3.16 -29.81
CA GLY A 171 -9.95 4.55 -30.26
C GLY A 171 -11.18 5.28 -29.70
N ASN A 172 -11.99 4.65 -28.86
CA ASN A 172 -13.18 5.26 -28.25
C ASN A 172 -12.81 5.95 -26.92
N LYS A 173 -12.13 7.11 -27.02
CA LYS A 173 -11.72 7.88 -25.82
C LYS A 173 -12.89 8.34 -24.97
N GLY A 174 -14.01 8.76 -25.60
CA GLY A 174 -15.19 9.19 -24.87
C GLY A 174 -15.79 8.10 -23.98
N GLY A 175 -15.87 6.87 -24.51
CA GLY A 175 -16.30 5.70 -23.73
C GLY A 175 -15.34 5.40 -22.57
N ALA A 176 -14.05 5.48 -22.81
CA ALA A 176 -13.04 5.27 -21.79
C ALA A 176 -13.10 6.32 -20.65
N VAL A 177 -13.24 7.60 -21.00
CA VAL A 177 -13.43 8.71 -20.03
C VAL A 177 -14.68 8.48 -19.19
N LYS A 178 -15.78 8.09 -19.80
CA LYS A 178 -17.03 7.83 -19.09
C LYS A 178 -16.84 6.75 -18.00
N ASP A 179 -16.18 5.67 -18.33
CA ASP A 179 -15.95 4.56 -17.38
C ASP A 179 -14.98 4.97 -16.23
N VAL A 180 -13.89 5.66 -16.55
CA VAL A 180 -12.99 6.20 -15.54
C VAL A 180 -13.71 7.20 -14.63
N ASN A 181 -14.52 8.09 -15.22
CA ASN A 181 -15.27 9.08 -14.45
C ASN A 181 -16.36 8.44 -13.57
N THR A 182 -16.95 7.32 -13.96
CA THR A 182 -17.87 6.57 -13.09
C THR A 182 -17.20 6.15 -11.78
N VAL A 183 -15.96 5.68 -11.85
CA VAL A 183 -15.16 5.32 -10.65
C VAL A 183 -14.79 6.55 -9.84
N ARG A 184 -14.38 7.64 -10.51
CA ARG A 184 -13.94 8.89 -9.89
C ARG A 184 -15.09 9.63 -9.22
N GLU A 185 -16.26 9.67 -9.83
CA GLU A 185 -17.45 10.30 -9.27
C GLU A 185 -17.88 9.64 -7.95
N ARG A 186 -17.88 8.31 -7.90
CA ARG A 186 -18.12 7.55 -6.66
C ARG A 186 -17.13 7.94 -5.56
N ALA A 187 -15.87 8.18 -5.92
CA ALA A 187 -14.81 8.58 -5.01
C ALA A 187 -14.80 10.10 -4.70
N LYS A 188 -15.75 10.88 -5.26
CA LYS A 188 -15.78 12.34 -5.17
C LYS A 188 -14.50 13.02 -5.69
N ALA A 189 -13.79 12.36 -6.58
CA ALA A 189 -12.61 12.90 -7.24
C ALA A 189 -13.00 13.83 -8.39
N SER A 190 -12.12 14.75 -8.75
CA SER A 190 -12.29 15.60 -9.93
C SER A 190 -12.44 14.75 -11.19
N LEU A 191 -13.44 15.04 -12.02
CA LEU A 191 -13.65 14.33 -13.28
C LEU A 191 -12.60 14.77 -14.31
N ILE A 192 -12.33 13.89 -15.28
CA ILE A 192 -11.36 14.12 -16.35
C ILE A 192 -12.04 14.26 -17.71
N ASN A 193 -11.32 14.82 -18.67
CA ASN A 193 -11.70 14.87 -20.07
C ASN A 193 -10.77 14.01 -20.95
N GLU A 194 -11.07 13.91 -22.24
CA GLU A 194 -10.33 13.06 -23.18
C GLU A 194 -8.85 13.45 -23.35
N ASN A 195 -8.49 14.73 -23.17
CA ASN A 195 -7.11 15.18 -23.30
C ASN A 195 -6.22 14.70 -22.16
N GLN A 196 -6.83 14.41 -21.01
CA GLN A 196 -6.13 13.92 -19.82
C GLN A 196 -6.01 12.40 -19.79
N LEU A 197 -6.76 11.68 -20.65
CA LEU A 197 -6.82 10.24 -20.63
C LEU A 197 -5.79 9.63 -21.57
N ASP A 198 -4.94 8.82 -21.02
CA ASP A 198 -4.06 7.87 -21.68
C ASP A 198 -4.00 6.55 -20.89
N ILE A 199 -3.17 5.62 -21.32
CA ILE A 199 -3.03 4.33 -20.64
C ILE A 199 -2.38 4.46 -19.26
N ASP A 200 -1.46 5.41 -19.09
CA ASP A 200 -0.84 5.69 -17.79
C ASP A 200 -1.87 6.21 -16.79
N TYR A 201 -2.79 7.07 -17.24
CA TYR A 201 -3.88 7.57 -16.40
C TYR A 201 -4.81 6.44 -15.93
N ILE A 202 -5.19 5.53 -16.83
CA ILE A 202 -6.01 4.34 -16.47
C ILE A 202 -5.27 3.48 -15.45
N LEU A 203 -3.98 3.25 -15.63
CA LEU A 203 -3.16 2.50 -14.68
C LEU A 203 -3.05 3.19 -13.31
N ASP A 204 -3.01 4.51 -13.29
CA ASP A 204 -3.02 5.29 -12.06
C ASP A 204 -4.39 5.23 -11.37
N GLU A 205 -5.49 5.31 -12.14
CA GLU A 205 -6.82 5.15 -11.55
C GLU A 205 -7.02 3.74 -10.99
N ARG A 206 -6.50 2.71 -11.67
CA ARG A 206 -6.46 1.34 -11.14
C ARG A 206 -5.66 1.27 -9.84
N ALA A 207 -4.52 1.93 -9.77
CA ALA A 207 -3.71 1.95 -8.54
C ALA A 207 -4.44 2.65 -7.39
N ARG A 208 -5.11 3.79 -7.63
CA ARG A 208 -5.94 4.48 -6.62
C ARG A 208 -7.10 3.62 -6.12
N GLU A 209 -7.79 2.98 -7.06
CA GLU A 209 -9.03 2.25 -6.77
C GLU A 209 -8.81 0.84 -6.26
N LEU A 210 -7.80 0.14 -6.79
CA LEU A 210 -7.60 -1.30 -6.61
C LEU A 210 -6.33 -1.65 -5.84
N LEU A 211 -5.74 -0.68 -5.10
CA LEU A 211 -4.58 -0.93 -4.25
C LEU A 211 -4.81 -2.15 -3.36
N GLY A 212 -3.92 -3.15 -3.46
CA GLY A 212 -3.95 -4.39 -2.69
C GLY A 212 -5.04 -5.39 -3.08
N GLU A 213 -5.95 -5.03 -3.98
CA GLU A 213 -6.95 -5.94 -4.56
C GLU A 213 -6.49 -6.47 -5.92
N GLU A 214 -5.90 -5.58 -6.73
CA GLU A 214 -5.42 -5.92 -8.07
C GLU A 214 -4.13 -6.74 -8.02
N GLN A 215 -4.05 -7.76 -8.86
CA GLN A 215 -2.79 -8.44 -9.19
C GLN A 215 -1.96 -7.53 -10.11
N ARG A 216 -1.36 -6.49 -9.52
CA ARG A 216 -0.72 -5.39 -10.25
C ARG A 216 0.33 -5.85 -11.25
N PHE A 217 1.16 -6.84 -10.87
CA PHE A 217 2.16 -7.40 -11.77
C PHE A 217 1.51 -7.99 -13.03
N MET A 218 0.42 -8.74 -12.89
CA MET A 218 -0.29 -9.35 -14.01
C MET A 218 -0.86 -8.29 -14.95
N THR A 219 -1.43 -7.21 -14.42
CA THR A 219 -1.93 -6.09 -15.22
C THR A 219 -0.81 -5.44 -16.01
N LEU A 220 0.32 -5.13 -15.38
CA LEU A 220 1.45 -4.49 -16.05
C LEU A 220 2.13 -5.41 -17.05
N SER A 221 2.28 -6.72 -16.74
CA SER A 221 2.86 -7.70 -17.67
C SER A 221 2.00 -7.86 -18.91
N ARG A 222 0.68 -7.99 -18.77
CA ARG A 222 -0.28 -8.06 -19.87
C ARG A 222 -0.20 -6.84 -20.81
N MET A 223 0.17 -5.69 -20.27
CA MET A 223 0.34 -4.44 -21.01
C MET A 223 1.77 -4.19 -21.50
N ASN A 224 2.71 -5.07 -21.18
CA ASN A 224 4.15 -4.89 -21.44
C ASN A 224 4.71 -3.62 -20.76
N MET A 225 4.28 -3.31 -19.54
CA MET A 225 4.60 -2.07 -18.82
C MET A 225 5.29 -2.29 -17.48
N VAL A 226 5.68 -3.52 -17.14
CA VAL A 226 6.37 -3.82 -15.88
C VAL A 226 7.67 -3.02 -15.76
N TYR A 227 8.52 -3.11 -16.79
CA TYR A 227 9.78 -2.37 -16.82
C TYR A 227 9.57 -0.86 -16.71
N GLN A 228 8.76 -0.30 -17.61
CA GLN A 228 8.55 1.14 -17.67
C GLN A 228 8.01 1.72 -16.36
N ARG A 229 6.96 1.10 -15.80
CA ARG A 229 6.32 1.57 -14.56
C ARG A 229 7.21 1.36 -13.34
N THR A 230 7.91 0.23 -13.25
CA THR A 230 8.83 -0.04 -12.15
C THR A 230 10.03 0.92 -12.19
N LYS A 231 10.59 1.18 -13.37
CA LYS A 231 11.70 2.13 -13.54
C LYS A 231 11.30 3.55 -13.16
N LYS A 232 10.09 3.97 -13.55
CA LYS A 232 9.60 5.33 -13.31
C LYS A 232 9.25 5.57 -11.83
N TYR A 233 8.59 4.63 -11.18
CA TYR A 233 7.99 4.84 -9.85
C TYR A 233 8.62 4.03 -8.71
N GLY A 234 9.41 3.01 -9.03
CA GLY A 234 10.13 2.24 -8.02
C GLY A 234 11.28 3.04 -7.40
N ARG A 235 11.58 2.76 -6.14
CA ARG A 235 12.67 3.42 -5.38
C ARG A 235 13.59 2.41 -4.69
N ASN A 236 13.46 1.15 -5.02
CA ASN A 236 14.22 0.06 -4.42
C ASN A 236 15.25 -0.53 -5.41
N VAL A 237 15.98 -1.54 -4.94
CA VAL A 237 16.96 -2.26 -5.75
C VAL A 237 16.33 -2.83 -7.04
N SER A 238 15.08 -3.30 -6.97
CA SER A 238 14.38 -3.83 -8.15
C SER A 238 14.19 -2.76 -9.22
N ALA A 239 13.90 -1.50 -8.86
CA ALA A 239 13.80 -0.41 -9.83
C ALA A 239 15.15 -0.06 -10.46
N ALA A 240 16.26 -0.29 -9.76
CA ALA A 240 17.60 -0.08 -10.30
C ALA A 240 18.01 -1.20 -11.25
N SER A 241 17.72 -2.46 -10.90
CA SER A 241 18.18 -3.66 -11.61
C SER A 241 17.27 -4.14 -12.74
N ILE A 242 15.98 -3.72 -12.75
CA ILE A 242 15.02 -4.18 -13.76
C ILE A 242 15.47 -3.86 -15.19
N GLN A 243 15.28 -4.80 -16.08
CA GLN A 243 15.54 -4.71 -17.51
C GLN A 243 14.25 -4.89 -18.31
N GLU A 244 14.27 -4.54 -19.58
CA GLU A 244 13.08 -4.58 -20.43
C GLU A 244 12.51 -6.00 -20.60
N TYR A 245 13.37 -7.02 -20.65
CA TYR A 245 12.95 -8.42 -20.74
C TYR A 245 12.13 -8.88 -19.54
N ASN A 246 12.25 -8.20 -18.38
CA ASN A 246 11.46 -8.52 -17.19
C ASN A 246 9.95 -8.14 -17.31
N ASN A 247 9.51 -7.62 -18.45
CA ASN A 247 8.09 -7.55 -18.78
C ASN A 247 7.43 -8.94 -18.84
N LEU A 248 8.22 -9.97 -19.11
CA LEU A 248 7.84 -11.38 -19.04
C LEU A 248 8.51 -12.04 -17.82
N LEU A 249 7.95 -13.13 -17.36
CA LEU A 249 8.59 -14.00 -16.37
C LEU A 249 9.37 -15.13 -17.06
N PRO A 250 10.42 -15.68 -16.43
CA PRO A 250 11.05 -16.88 -16.94
C PRO A 250 10.06 -18.04 -16.94
N ILE A 251 10.11 -18.87 -17.97
CA ILE A 251 9.38 -20.15 -17.97
C ILE A 251 10.13 -21.09 -17.01
N PRO A 252 9.42 -21.71 -16.05
CA PRO A 252 10.06 -22.64 -15.14
C PRO A 252 10.81 -23.74 -15.91
N GLN A 253 12.05 -24.04 -15.51
CA GLN A 253 12.86 -25.06 -16.18
C GLN A 253 12.15 -26.42 -16.22
N SER A 254 11.43 -26.76 -15.15
CA SER A 254 10.62 -27.99 -15.11
C SER A 254 9.54 -28.07 -16.19
N ALA A 255 8.98 -26.93 -16.61
CA ALA A 255 8.01 -26.89 -17.70
C ALA A 255 8.67 -27.10 -19.05
N ILE A 256 9.89 -26.57 -19.24
CA ILE A 256 10.69 -26.78 -20.44
C ILE A 256 11.08 -28.26 -20.54
N ASP A 257 11.62 -28.83 -19.47
CA ASP A 257 12.11 -30.22 -19.44
C ASP A 257 10.98 -31.24 -19.58
N SER A 258 9.78 -30.90 -19.15
CA SER A 258 8.61 -31.80 -19.24
C SER A 258 7.93 -31.76 -20.62
N ASN A 259 8.28 -30.83 -21.47
CA ASN A 259 7.70 -30.71 -22.80
C ASN A 259 8.45 -31.64 -23.80
N LEU A 260 7.87 -32.83 -24.02
CA LEU A 260 8.50 -33.85 -24.87
C LEU A 260 8.12 -33.75 -26.35
N GLU A 261 7.11 -32.96 -26.70
CA GLU A 261 6.53 -32.94 -28.05
C GLU A 261 6.97 -31.74 -28.91
N ALA A 262 7.43 -30.67 -28.26
CA ALA A 262 7.88 -29.47 -28.98
C ALA A 262 9.02 -28.77 -28.22
N GLU A 263 9.88 -28.04 -28.98
CA GLU A 263 10.90 -27.19 -28.34
C GLU A 263 10.25 -25.99 -27.66
N LEU A 264 10.23 -25.97 -26.34
CA LEU A 264 9.80 -24.83 -25.55
C LEU A 264 11.01 -23.97 -25.21
N ARG A 265 11.16 -22.86 -25.90
CA ARG A 265 12.29 -21.93 -25.68
C ARG A 265 11.99 -21.01 -24.49
N GLN A 266 13.02 -20.69 -23.73
CA GLN A 266 12.97 -19.69 -22.69
C GLN A 266 12.68 -18.31 -23.27
N ASN A 267 12.00 -17.45 -22.49
CA ASN A 267 11.85 -16.04 -22.82
C ASN A 267 13.23 -15.37 -22.92
N GLU A 268 13.35 -14.42 -23.86
CA GLU A 268 14.59 -13.68 -24.06
C GLU A 268 15.05 -13.01 -22.75
N GLY A 269 16.35 -13.11 -22.44
CA GLY A 269 16.98 -12.53 -21.27
C GLY A 269 17.08 -13.47 -20.04
N TYR A 270 16.55 -14.70 -20.14
CA TYR A 270 16.61 -15.70 -19.08
C TYR A 270 17.38 -16.96 -19.48
#